data_a527850ff9c567673e931bca7565562b
#
_entry.id   a527850ff9c567673e931bca7565562b
#
_cell.length_a   1.000
_cell.length_b   1.000
_cell.length_c   1.000
_cell.angle_alpha   90.00
_cell.angle_beta   90.00
_cell.angle_gamma   90.00
#
_symmetry.space_group_name_H-M   'P 1'
#
loop_
_entity.id
_entity.type
_entity.pdbx_description
1 polymer ?
#
loop_
_entity_poly.entity_id
_entity_poly.type
_entity_poly.pdbx_seq_one_letter_code
_entity_poly.pdbx_strand_id
1 'polypeptide(L)'
;VLSGTIESLRLQTQQRLFDDLANDYDGNISWELLEHPSKKSNRGARLQDLRFESNSSRNKRYMTVCLKYASRLKDLVLWLKQDGKNYEHLKILIIDDEADQASVNTAAENRERKAVSKRISELVEGLDEKNEELKTKCQAMNYIGYTATPYANVLAEGPEKMSVYPSSFIAALGVSDEYFGPQQIFGYTNFDDGTKDYQDMDITKDYPGMDIIREIPKKELELFKDLKDKNELSMPNQLKKSICWFLCSVCCMRLWNMDKPVSMLVHTSQKTEEHEKVAISIEQWFKNTGTDKIIDECREIFEYETQRFSLDDFRNQYPSYGYKDDEINKYPSFSQIEPLLKEILNVGLTHICLDDEDDLSYSRGVHLCVDNCKNNGINEDGMHVRLTYPSENLGFSSAFIVVGGATLSRGLTIEGLVSTYFLRTVKQADTLMQMGRWFGYRKGYELLPRIWMTENTKLQFEFLSLLDQELRDEIKEMKIKGQTPKEYAPRISS
;
A
#
# COMPACT_ATOMS: atom_id res chain seq x y z
N VAL A 1 8.90 -9.98 -14.66
CA VAL A 1 8.38 -9.46 -13.37
C VAL A 1 7.02 -10.07 -13.11
N LEU A 2 6.80 -10.54 -11.87
CA LEU A 2 5.49 -10.97 -11.39
C LEU A 2 4.88 -9.80 -10.63
N SER A 3 3.81 -9.22 -11.15
CA SER A 3 3.08 -8.16 -10.45
C SER A 3 1.93 -8.76 -9.64
N GLY A 4 1.26 -7.95 -8.81
CA GLY A 4 0.08 -8.39 -8.06
C GLY A 4 -1.05 -8.97 -8.93
N THR A 5 -2.29 -8.83 -8.50
CA THR A 5 -3.46 -9.45 -9.18
C THR A 5 -4.32 -8.44 -9.93
N ILE A 6 -3.90 -7.17 -10.04
CA ILE A 6 -4.68 -6.08 -10.65
C ILE A 6 -4.06 -5.67 -11.98
N GLU A 7 -4.85 -5.72 -13.07
CA GLU A 7 -4.36 -5.47 -14.44
C GLU A 7 -3.86 -4.04 -14.64
N SER A 8 -4.54 -3.02 -14.09
CA SER A 8 -4.08 -1.63 -14.20
C SER A 8 -2.72 -1.41 -13.57
N LEU A 9 -2.44 -2.07 -12.44
CA LEU A 9 -1.12 -2.01 -11.79
C LEU A 9 -0.05 -2.75 -12.60
N ARG A 10 -0.40 -3.87 -13.20
CA ARG A 10 0.50 -4.57 -14.10
C ARG A 10 0.94 -3.67 -15.26
N LEU A 11 -0.03 -2.99 -15.89
CA LEU A 11 0.23 -2.06 -16.99
C LEU A 11 1.10 -0.88 -16.51
N GLN A 12 0.80 -0.30 -15.36
CA GLN A 12 1.61 0.78 -14.78
C GLN A 12 3.04 0.33 -14.49
N THR A 13 3.22 -0.85 -13.89
CA THR A 13 4.55 -1.43 -13.63
C THR A 13 5.30 -1.68 -14.94
N GLN A 14 4.61 -2.23 -15.94
CA GLN A 14 5.17 -2.49 -17.27
C GLN A 14 5.65 -1.21 -17.93
N GLN A 15 4.82 -0.17 -17.95
CA GLN A 15 5.15 1.10 -18.57
C GLN A 15 6.36 1.76 -17.89
N ARG A 16 6.34 1.87 -16.56
CA ARG A 16 7.45 2.46 -15.80
C ARG A 16 8.77 1.73 -16.04
N LEU A 17 8.77 0.41 -15.94
CA LEU A 17 9.98 -0.38 -16.17
C LEU A 17 10.48 -0.24 -17.62
N PHE A 18 9.59 -0.20 -18.58
CA PHE A 18 9.96 -0.05 -19.98
C PHE A 18 10.53 1.34 -20.24
N ASP A 19 9.91 2.38 -19.74
CA ASP A 19 10.39 3.77 -19.90
C ASP A 19 11.76 3.97 -19.25
N ASP A 20 11.97 3.43 -18.05
CA ASP A 20 13.25 3.53 -17.34
C ASP A 20 14.37 2.74 -18.03
N LEU A 21 14.06 1.54 -18.53
CA LEU A 21 15.06 0.64 -19.13
C LEU A 21 15.30 0.91 -20.63
N ALA A 22 14.26 1.35 -21.36
CA ALA A 22 14.39 1.64 -22.80
C ALA A 22 15.18 2.93 -23.08
N ASN A 23 15.20 3.86 -22.11
CA ASN A 23 15.93 5.13 -22.18
C ASN A 23 17.40 5.00 -21.69
N ASP A 24 17.99 3.79 -21.67
CA ASP A 24 19.38 3.60 -21.27
C ASP A 24 20.32 4.39 -22.20
N TYR A 25 20.96 5.42 -21.66
CA TYR A 25 21.79 6.39 -22.37
C TYR A 25 23.10 5.80 -22.94
N ASP A 26 23.52 4.62 -22.51
CA ASP A 26 24.77 4.00 -22.94
C ASP A 26 24.68 3.26 -24.29
N GLY A 27 23.50 3.15 -24.89
CA GLY A 27 23.31 2.66 -26.28
C GLY A 27 23.70 1.20 -26.55
N ASN A 28 24.16 0.47 -25.54
CA ASN A 28 24.69 -0.90 -25.68
C ASN A 28 23.67 -1.99 -25.36
N ILE A 29 22.58 -1.68 -24.64
CA ILE A 29 21.56 -2.65 -24.22
C ILE A 29 20.22 -2.24 -24.81
N SER A 30 19.58 -3.15 -25.53
CA SER A 30 18.26 -2.96 -26.10
C SER A 30 17.27 -3.87 -25.36
N TRP A 31 16.23 -3.27 -24.74
CA TRP A 31 15.15 -4.00 -24.11
C TRP A 31 13.96 -4.16 -25.05
N GLU A 32 13.44 -5.37 -25.14
CA GLU A 32 12.22 -5.69 -25.87
C GLU A 32 11.14 -6.19 -24.90
N LEU A 33 9.96 -5.58 -24.99
CA LEU A 33 8.80 -5.96 -24.18
C LEU A 33 8.07 -7.14 -24.84
N LEU A 34 7.85 -8.20 -24.08
CA LEU A 34 7.05 -9.36 -24.48
C LEU A 34 5.69 -9.29 -23.77
N GLU A 35 4.67 -8.91 -24.51
CA GLU A 35 3.31 -8.85 -23.95
C GLU A 35 2.68 -10.23 -23.89
N HIS A 36 2.31 -10.67 -22.68
CA HIS A 36 1.60 -11.91 -22.41
C HIS A 36 2.12 -13.13 -23.21
N PRO A 37 3.41 -13.50 -23.09
CA PRO A 37 3.95 -14.63 -23.83
C PRO A 37 3.16 -15.90 -23.48
N SER A 38 2.66 -16.58 -24.51
CA SER A 38 1.81 -17.77 -24.37
C SER A 38 2.02 -18.73 -25.54
N LYS A 39 2.02 -20.04 -25.26
CA LYS A 39 2.08 -21.08 -26.27
C LYS A 39 0.84 -21.10 -27.20
N LYS A 40 -0.30 -20.67 -26.68
CA LYS A 40 -1.62 -20.79 -27.35
C LYS A 40 -2.03 -19.58 -28.20
N SER A 41 -1.43 -18.43 -27.97
CA SER A 41 -1.81 -17.22 -28.65
C SER A 41 -0.74 -16.81 -29.66
N ASN A 42 -1.19 -16.30 -30.83
CA ASN A 42 -0.29 -15.60 -31.75
C ASN A 42 0.16 -14.23 -31.18
N ARG A 43 -0.10 -13.98 -29.89
CA ARG A 43 0.32 -12.80 -29.14
C ARG A 43 1.62 -13.12 -28.40
N GLY A 44 2.62 -12.30 -28.61
CA GLY A 44 3.96 -12.46 -28.07
C GLY A 44 4.87 -13.24 -29.04
N ALA A 45 6.17 -12.94 -28.98
CA ALA A 45 7.18 -13.64 -29.77
C ALA A 45 7.24 -15.12 -29.36
N ARG A 46 7.51 -16.00 -30.30
CA ARG A 46 7.86 -17.38 -29.97
C ARG A 46 9.26 -17.40 -29.38
N LEU A 47 9.52 -18.28 -28.42
CA LEU A 47 10.85 -18.38 -27.82
C LEU A 47 11.95 -18.62 -28.87
N GLN A 48 11.65 -19.41 -29.91
CA GLN A 48 12.54 -19.67 -31.02
C GLN A 48 12.83 -18.43 -31.91
N ASP A 49 11.99 -17.42 -31.88
CA ASP A 49 12.15 -16.19 -32.66
C ASP A 49 12.97 -15.14 -31.89
N LEU A 50 13.22 -15.38 -30.59
CA LEU A 50 14.09 -14.55 -29.79
C LEU A 50 15.57 -14.83 -30.15
N ARG A 51 16.30 -13.76 -30.43
CA ARG A 51 17.72 -13.86 -30.76
C ARG A 51 18.56 -13.79 -29.50
N PHE A 52 19.17 -14.90 -29.13
CA PHE A 52 20.11 -15.02 -28.01
C PHE A 52 21.58 -15.05 -28.45
N GLU A 53 21.91 -14.66 -29.69
CA GLU A 53 23.23 -14.78 -30.26
C GLU A 53 24.25 -13.91 -29.52
N SER A 54 25.29 -14.57 -29.05
CA SER A 54 26.41 -14.04 -28.27
C SER A 54 27.38 -13.13 -29.06
N ASN A 55 27.26 -13.03 -30.39
CA ASN A 55 28.23 -12.36 -31.26
C ASN A 55 27.75 -11.05 -31.89
N SER A 56 26.56 -10.61 -31.65
CA SER A 56 26.19 -9.25 -32.04
C SER A 56 26.49 -8.29 -30.88
N SER A 57 27.16 -7.20 -31.19
CA SER A 57 27.43 -6.08 -30.26
C SER A 57 26.19 -5.43 -29.65
N ARG A 58 25.03 -6.05 -29.79
CA ARG A 58 23.74 -5.62 -29.27
C ARG A 58 23.23 -6.69 -28.32
N ASN A 59 23.50 -6.50 -27.05
CA ASN A 59 22.91 -7.31 -25.99
C ASN A 59 21.40 -7.05 -25.89
N LYS A 60 20.60 -7.81 -26.65
CA LYS A 60 19.14 -7.77 -26.51
C LYS A 60 18.73 -8.42 -25.22
N ARG A 61 17.86 -7.74 -24.50
CA ARG A 61 17.22 -8.22 -23.28
C ARG A 61 15.71 -8.19 -23.44
N TYR A 62 15.06 -9.14 -22.85
CA TYR A 62 13.62 -9.30 -22.97
C TYR A 62 12.98 -9.11 -21.59
N MET A 63 11.85 -8.41 -21.55
CA MET A 63 11.10 -8.17 -20.34
C MET A 63 9.64 -8.57 -20.54
N THR A 64 9.04 -9.18 -19.53
CA THR A 64 7.58 -9.37 -19.45
C THR A 64 7.09 -9.09 -18.04
N VAL A 65 5.91 -8.48 -17.92
CA VAL A 65 5.23 -8.28 -16.65
C VAL A 65 3.97 -9.14 -16.64
N CYS A 66 3.93 -10.09 -15.71
CA CYS A 66 2.89 -11.11 -15.63
C CYS A 66 2.08 -10.97 -14.35
N LEU A 67 0.75 -11.06 -14.46
CA LEU A 67 -0.11 -11.16 -13.28
C LEU A 67 0.06 -12.48 -12.54
N LYS A 68 -0.02 -12.45 -11.21
CA LYS A 68 -0.02 -13.63 -10.35
C LYS A 68 -1.34 -14.40 -10.38
N TYR A 69 -1.80 -14.77 -11.57
CA TYR A 69 -2.89 -15.72 -11.79
C TYR A 69 -2.35 -17.07 -12.23
N ALA A 70 -2.87 -18.14 -11.65
CA ALA A 70 -2.43 -19.51 -11.96
C ALA A 70 -2.46 -19.84 -13.45
N SER A 71 -3.47 -19.35 -14.20
CA SER A 71 -3.58 -19.52 -15.64
C SER A 71 -2.47 -18.78 -16.41
N ARG A 72 -2.20 -17.52 -16.05
CA ARG A 72 -1.16 -16.71 -16.69
C ARG A 72 0.25 -17.25 -16.42
N LEU A 73 0.50 -17.65 -15.17
CA LEU A 73 1.77 -18.30 -14.80
C LEU A 73 1.94 -19.63 -15.51
N LYS A 74 0.86 -20.43 -15.64
CA LYS A 74 0.88 -21.66 -16.43
C LYS A 74 1.23 -21.39 -17.89
N ASP A 75 0.62 -20.39 -18.51
CA ASP A 75 0.91 -20.01 -19.90
C ASP A 75 2.36 -19.60 -20.08
N LEU A 76 2.92 -18.81 -19.14
CA LEU A 76 4.32 -18.40 -19.13
C LEU A 76 5.28 -19.61 -19.01
N VAL A 77 5.01 -20.51 -18.06
CA VAL A 77 5.81 -21.74 -17.88
C VAL A 77 5.80 -22.59 -19.15
N LEU A 78 4.61 -22.80 -19.75
CA LEU A 78 4.48 -23.57 -20.99
C LEU A 78 5.18 -22.90 -22.18
N TRP A 79 5.16 -21.56 -22.23
CA TRP A 79 5.86 -20.78 -23.25
C TRP A 79 7.38 -20.94 -23.14
N LEU A 80 7.95 -20.83 -21.94
CA LEU A 80 9.37 -21.04 -21.69
C LEU A 80 9.83 -22.46 -22.04
N LYS A 81 8.99 -23.46 -21.75
CA LYS A 81 9.30 -24.89 -21.95
C LYS A 81 9.06 -25.40 -23.37
N GLN A 82 8.50 -24.60 -24.29
CA GLN A 82 8.13 -25.08 -25.64
C GLN A 82 9.32 -25.42 -26.53
N ASP A 83 10.50 -24.83 -26.27
CA ASP A 83 11.72 -25.05 -27.00
C ASP A 83 12.90 -25.28 -26.04
N GLY A 84 13.22 -26.54 -25.81
CA GLY A 84 14.28 -26.94 -24.88
C GLY A 84 15.65 -26.42 -25.23
N LYS A 85 16.01 -26.32 -26.53
CA LYS A 85 17.35 -25.87 -26.97
C LYS A 85 17.57 -24.38 -26.65
N ASN A 86 16.55 -23.53 -26.90
CA ASN A 86 16.65 -22.12 -26.58
C ASN A 86 16.57 -21.89 -25.07
N TYR A 87 15.77 -22.70 -24.32
CA TYR A 87 15.69 -22.61 -22.88
C TYR A 87 17.06 -22.83 -22.18
N GLU A 88 17.87 -23.74 -22.64
CA GLU A 88 19.23 -24.01 -22.11
C GLU A 88 20.17 -22.79 -22.15
N HIS A 89 19.92 -21.86 -23.05
CA HIS A 89 20.72 -20.64 -23.19
C HIS A 89 20.20 -19.46 -22.41
N LEU A 90 19.02 -19.59 -21.77
CA LEU A 90 18.40 -18.48 -21.05
C LEU A 90 19.07 -18.22 -19.70
N LYS A 91 19.29 -16.95 -19.41
CA LYS A 91 19.51 -16.42 -18.07
C LYS A 91 18.26 -15.67 -17.66
N ILE A 92 17.56 -16.17 -16.63
CA ILE A 92 16.25 -15.68 -16.22
C ILE A 92 16.38 -15.01 -14.85
N LEU A 93 15.93 -13.77 -14.76
CA LEU A 93 15.71 -13.09 -13.50
C LEU A 93 14.20 -12.94 -13.29
N ILE A 94 13.69 -13.48 -12.18
CA ILE A 94 12.31 -13.32 -11.74
C ILE A 94 12.33 -12.34 -10.60
N ILE A 95 11.59 -11.24 -10.76
CA ILE A 95 11.30 -10.28 -9.71
C ILE A 95 9.83 -10.48 -9.35
N ASP A 96 9.57 -10.86 -8.11
CA ASP A 96 8.22 -11.09 -7.58
C ASP A 96 7.85 -9.93 -6.66
N ASP A 97 7.05 -9.03 -7.18
CA ASP A 97 6.52 -7.89 -6.44
C ASP A 97 5.32 -8.32 -5.57
N GLU A 98 5.20 -7.79 -4.37
CA GLU A 98 4.24 -8.29 -3.37
C GLU A 98 4.39 -9.81 -3.14
N ALA A 99 5.63 -10.26 -2.86
CA ALA A 99 5.97 -11.68 -2.76
C ALA A 99 5.27 -12.41 -1.59
N ASP A 100 4.74 -11.69 -0.60
CA ASP A 100 3.86 -12.20 0.44
C ASP A 100 2.47 -12.58 -0.10
N GLN A 101 2.07 -11.99 -1.24
CA GLN A 101 0.77 -12.23 -1.86
C GLN A 101 0.79 -13.43 -2.82
N ALA A 102 0.09 -14.48 -2.45
CA ALA A 102 -0.13 -15.68 -3.27
C ALA A 102 1.12 -16.49 -3.63
N SER A 103 2.33 -15.96 -3.42
CA SER A 103 3.59 -16.67 -3.68
C SER A 103 3.91 -17.65 -2.56
N VAL A 104 3.61 -17.28 -1.30
CA VAL A 104 3.78 -18.12 -0.12
C VAL A 104 2.67 -19.18 -0.03
N ASN A 105 3.04 -20.40 0.36
CA ASN A 105 2.07 -21.46 0.58
C ASN A 105 1.42 -21.32 1.96
N THR A 106 0.19 -20.83 2.00
CA THR A 106 -0.62 -20.71 3.22
C THR A 106 -1.62 -21.88 3.40
N ALA A 107 -1.40 -23.01 2.71
CA ALA A 107 -2.20 -24.21 2.94
C ALA A 107 -1.74 -24.93 4.21
N ALA A 108 -2.67 -25.60 4.92
CA ALA A 108 -2.30 -26.46 6.06
C ALA A 108 -1.37 -27.58 5.60
N GLU A 109 -0.50 -28.06 6.50
CA GLU A 109 0.60 -29.02 6.22
C GLU A 109 0.22 -30.23 5.36
N ASN A 110 -1.02 -30.68 5.41
CA ASN A 110 -1.51 -31.87 4.68
C ASN A 110 -2.41 -31.53 3.47
N ARG A 111 -2.42 -30.28 2.98
CA ARG A 111 -3.21 -29.88 1.81
C ARG A 111 -2.32 -29.55 0.63
N GLU A 112 -2.84 -29.79 -0.60
CA GLU A 112 -2.16 -29.36 -1.81
C GLU A 112 -1.87 -27.85 -1.78
N ARG A 113 -0.69 -27.46 -2.27
CA ARG A 113 -0.29 -26.07 -2.42
C ARG A 113 -1.31 -25.28 -3.22
N LYS A 114 -1.51 -24.02 -2.87
CA LYS A 114 -2.36 -23.12 -3.65
C LYS A 114 -1.82 -22.97 -5.07
N ALA A 115 -2.73 -22.91 -6.03
CA ALA A 115 -2.40 -22.99 -7.46
C ALA A 115 -1.36 -21.96 -7.93
N VAL A 116 -1.37 -20.74 -7.40
CA VAL A 116 -0.40 -19.68 -7.75
C VAL A 116 0.99 -20.02 -7.21
N SER A 117 1.10 -20.34 -5.92
CA SER A 117 2.37 -20.73 -5.28
C SER A 117 3.00 -21.93 -6.00
N LYS A 118 2.20 -22.94 -6.36
CA LYS A 118 2.66 -24.10 -7.15
C LYS A 118 3.26 -23.66 -8.49
N ARG A 119 2.60 -22.76 -9.22
CA ARG A 119 3.10 -22.28 -10.53
C ARG A 119 4.38 -21.44 -10.43
N ILE A 120 4.51 -20.67 -9.35
CA ILE A 120 5.75 -19.93 -9.10
C ILE A 120 6.90 -20.91 -8.81
N SER A 121 6.68 -21.91 -7.95
CA SER A 121 7.70 -22.96 -7.70
C SER A 121 8.07 -23.73 -8.97
N GLU A 122 7.12 -24.09 -9.81
CA GLU A 122 7.39 -24.72 -11.11
C GLU A 122 8.23 -23.81 -12.03
N LEU A 123 8.00 -22.52 -11.99
CA LEU A 123 8.76 -21.55 -12.76
C LEU A 123 10.19 -21.40 -12.25
N VAL A 124 10.36 -21.31 -10.93
CA VAL A 124 11.65 -21.06 -10.27
C VAL A 124 12.52 -22.32 -10.24
N GLU A 125 11.94 -23.46 -9.89
CA GLU A 125 12.69 -24.73 -9.74
C GLU A 125 12.79 -25.53 -11.04
N GLY A 126 12.09 -25.10 -12.08
CA GLY A 126 12.10 -25.81 -13.37
C GLY A 126 11.44 -27.17 -13.33
N LEU A 127 10.44 -27.36 -12.44
CA LEU A 127 9.69 -28.60 -12.31
C LEU A 127 8.60 -28.71 -13.38
N ASP A 128 8.23 -29.96 -13.73
CA ASP A 128 7.09 -30.21 -14.61
C ASP A 128 5.76 -30.23 -13.83
N GLU A 129 4.64 -30.50 -14.54
CA GLU A 129 3.30 -30.60 -13.90
C GLU A 129 3.18 -31.74 -12.89
N LYS A 130 4.11 -32.71 -12.93
CA LYS A 130 4.16 -33.87 -12.01
C LYS A 130 5.20 -33.70 -10.90
N ASN A 131 5.79 -32.49 -10.76
CA ASN A 131 6.89 -32.18 -9.85
C ASN A 131 8.18 -32.97 -10.13
N GLU A 132 8.36 -33.45 -11.35
CA GLU A 132 9.61 -34.05 -11.80
C GLU A 132 10.55 -32.98 -12.33
N GLU A 133 11.86 -33.09 -12.04
CA GLU A 133 12.85 -32.16 -12.59
C GLU A 133 12.86 -32.23 -14.12
N LEU A 134 12.81 -31.06 -14.76
CA LEU A 134 12.98 -30.99 -16.20
C LEU A 134 14.35 -31.53 -16.60
N LYS A 135 14.38 -32.31 -17.68
CA LYS A 135 15.65 -32.79 -18.26
C LYS A 135 16.54 -31.66 -18.74
N THR A 136 15.95 -30.55 -19.12
CA THR A 136 16.59 -29.36 -19.66
C THR A 136 16.44 -28.23 -18.67
N LYS A 137 17.57 -27.70 -18.18
CA LYS A 137 17.61 -26.53 -17.27
C LYS A 137 18.07 -25.30 -18.03
N CYS A 138 17.61 -24.13 -17.66
CA CYS A 138 18.15 -22.87 -18.17
C CYS A 138 19.57 -22.64 -17.63
N GLN A 139 20.34 -21.77 -18.31
CA GLN A 139 21.74 -21.51 -17.95
C GLN A 139 21.86 -20.91 -16.54
N ALA A 140 20.95 -20.01 -16.16
CA ALA A 140 20.86 -19.43 -14.83
C ALA A 140 19.42 -19.02 -14.53
N MET A 141 19.02 -19.19 -13.26
CA MET A 141 17.74 -18.75 -12.72
C MET A 141 17.97 -18.06 -11.38
N ASN A 142 17.50 -16.82 -11.27
CA ASN A 142 17.46 -16.09 -10.02
C ASN A 142 16.01 -15.66 -9.73
N TYR A 143 15.59 -15.81 -8.48
CA TYR A 143 14.32 -15.35 -7.98
C TYR A 143 14.57 -14.36 -6.85
N ILE A 144 13.95 -13.19 -6.93
CA ILE A 144 14.01 -12.14 -5.92
C ILE A 144 12.58 -11.73 -5.58
N GLY A 145 12.18 -11.94 -4.33
CA GLY A 145 10.91 -11.46 -3.80
C GLY A 145 11.06 -10.07 -3.19
N TYR A 146 10.16 -9.17 -3.54
CA TYR A 146 9.99 -7.87 -2.92
C TYR A 146 8.69 -7.84 -2.13
N THR A 147 8.76 -7.39 -0.89
CA THR A 147 7.56 -7.19 -0.06
C THR A 147 7.84 -6.16 1.02
N ALA A 148 6.82 -5.40 1.40
CA ALA A 148 6.84 -4.53 2.57
C ALA A 148 6.48 -5.28 3.87
N THR A 149 5.91 -6.51 3.74
CA THR A 149 5.42 -7.33 4.85
C THR A 149 5.97 -8.76 4.75
N PRO A 150 7.24 -8.98 5.11
CA PRO A 150 7.94 -10.24 4.84
C PRO A 150 7.59 -11.39 5.78
N TYR A 151 6.69 -11.18 6.74
CA TYR A 151 6.42 -12.15 7.82
C TYR A 151 6.04 -13.53 7.28
N ALA A 152 5.13 -13.59 6.29
CA ALA A 152 4.74 -14.86 5.68
C ALA A 152 5.90 -15.55 4.94
N ASN A 153 6.75 -14.78 4.27
CA ASN A 153 7.89 -15.31 3.52
C ASN A 153 9.00 -15.86 4.41
N VAL A 154 9.17 -15.26 5.61
CA VAL A 154 10.28 -15.59 6.52
C VAL A 154 9.85 -16.61 7.59
N LEU A 155 8.60 -16.53 8.06
CA LEU A 155 8.13 -17.29 9.20
C LEU A 155 7.26 -18.50 8.84
N ALA A 156 6.52 -18.42 7.73
CA ALA A 156 5.52 -19.45 7.38
C ALA A 156 6.08 -20.57 6.50
N GLU A 157 7.19 -20.37 5.81
CA GLU A 157 7.81 -21.37 4.95
C GLU A 157 9.19 -21.78 5.47
N GLY A 158 9.41 -23.08 5.59
CA GLY A 158 10.72 -23.65 5.82
C GLY A 158 11.50 -23.86 4.50
N PRO A 159 12.79 -24.19 4.56
CA PRO A 159 13.64 -24.46 3.39
C PRO A 159 13.32 -25.82 2.73
N GLU A 160 12.05 -26.10 2.54
CA GLU A 160 11.57 -27.35 1.92
C GLU A 160 11.67 -27.32 0.40
N LYS A 161 11.65 -28.49 -0.23
CA LYS A 161 11.53 -28.59 -1.69
C LYS A 161 10.24 -27.91 -2.14
N MET A 162 10.31 -27.14 -3.22
CA MET A 162 9.22 -26.35 -3.79
C MET A 162 8.83 -25.08 -2.98
N SER A 163 9.60 -24.72 -1.97
CA SER A 163 9.41 -23.45 -1.26
C SER A 163 10.17 -22.33 -1.98
N VAL A 164 9.55 -21.16 -2.10
CA VAL A 164 10.23 -19.92 -2.53
C VAL A 164 10.87 -19.18 -1.34
N TYR A 165 11.20 -19.93 -0.28
CA TYR A 165 11.89 -19.41 0.89
C TYR A 165 13.21 -18.69 0.48
N PRO A 166 13.51 -17.51 1.04
CA PRO A 166 14.71 -16.77 0.71
C PRO A 166 15.97 -17.45 1.28
N SER A 167 16.44 -18.49 0.60
CA SER A 167 17.53 -19.35 1.08
C SER A 167 18.91 -18.70 1.04
N SER A 168 19.14 -17.76 0.10
CA SER A 168 20.46 -17.21 -0.17
C SER A 168 20.72 -15.89 0.55
N PHE A 169 19.76 -14.99 0.58
CA PHE A 169 19.86 -13.71 1.28
C PHE A 169 18.49 -13.11 1.59
N ILE A 170 18.47 -12.29 2.63
CA ILE A 170 17.40 -11.34 2.94
C ILE A 170 18.08 -9.98 3.09
N ALA A 171 17.49 -8.94 2.50
CA ALA A 171 17.97 -7.57 2.64
C ALA A 171 16.83 -6.67 3.11
N ALA A 172 16.93 -6.17 4.33
CA ALA A 172 16.11 -5.07 4.78
C ALA A 172 16.68 -3.76 4.22
N LEU A 173 15.85 -3.01 3.50
CA LEU A 173 16.21 -1.68 3.01
C LEU A 173 16.30 -0.71 4.18
N GLY A 174 17.22 0.25 4.11
CA GLY A 174 17.31 1.34 5.07
C GLY A 174 16.03 2.17 5.06
N VAL A 175 15.61 2.61 6.23
CA VAL A 175 14.49 3.54 6.38
C VAL A 175 15.05 4.95 6.32
N SER A 176 14.45 5.81 5.50
CA SER A 176 14.81 7.23 5.43
C SER A 176 14.34 7.97 6.68
N ASP A 177 15.11 8.98 7.11
CA ASP A 177 14.76 9.82 8.27
C ASP A 177 13.50 10.67 8.04
N GLU A 178 12.97 10.73 6.82
CA GLU A 178 11.72 11.42 6.49
C GLU A 178 10.51 10.48 6.37
N TYR A 179 10.69 9.18 6.63
CA TYR A 179 9.63 8.19 6.45
C TYR A 179 8.81 8.01 7.72
N PHE A 180 7.51 8.29 7.63
CA PHE A 180 6.53 7.98 8.68
C PHE A 180 6.21 6.48 8.63
N GLY A 181 7.00 5.71 9.32
CA GLY A 181 6.88 4.27 9.41
C GLY A 181 6.14 3.78 10.66
N PRO A 182 6.01 2.45 10.81
CA PRO A 182 5.39 1.87 11.99
C PRO A 182 6.02 2.33 13.30
N GLN A 183 7.34 2.33 13.39
CA GLN A 183 8.08 2.71 14.59
C GLN A 183 7.87 4.18 14.96
N GLN A 184 7.87 5.09 13.99
CA GLN A 184 7.64 6.51 14.21
C GLN A 184 6.21 6.79 14.69
N ILE A 185 5.22 6.08 14.14
CA ILE A 185 3.81 6.30 14.47
C ILE A 185 3.40 5.57 15.75
N PHE A 186 3.80 4.30 15.90
CA PHE A 186 3.33 3.45 17.00
C PHE A 186 4.35 3.26 18.12
N GLY A 187 5.56 3.77 17.94
CA GLY A 187 6.65 3.67 18.90
C GLY A 187 7.52 2.43 18.75
N TYR A 188 8.61 2.41 19.47
CA TYR A 188 9.56 1.29 19.51
C TYR A 188 10.21 1.15 20.88
N THR A 189 10.84 0.00 21.11
CA THR A 189 11.60 -0.31 22.34
C THR A 189 13.01 -0.68 21.95
N ASN A 190 14.00 -0.18 22.68
CA ASN A 190 15.38 -0.63 22.52
C ASN A 190 15.59 -1.94 23.32
N PHE A 191 16.04 -2.97 22.63
CA PHE A 191 16.34 -4.28 23.23
C PHE A 191 17.81 -4.46 23.57
N ASP A 192 18.59 -3.38 23.63
CA ASP A 192 20.07 -3.42 23.70
C ASP A 192 20.64 -3.83 25.07
N ASP A 193 19.85 -4.13 26.10
CA ASP A 193 20.34 -4.43 27.44
C ASP A 193 20.54 -5.91 27.78
N GLY A 194 20.41 -6.81 26.81
CA GLY A 194 20.80 -8.20 26.92
C GLY A 194 19.93 -9.10 27.82
N THR A 195 18.83 -8.59 28.36
CA THR A 195 17.86 -9.35 29.17
C THR A 195 16.63 -9.70 28.35
N LYS A 196 16.73 -10.80 27.62
CA LYS A 196 15.60 -11.32 26.79
C LYS A 196 14.73 -12.32 27.56
N ASP A 197 14.07 -11.88 28.63
CA ASP A 197 13.04 -12.69 29.29
C ASP A 197 11.67 -11.99 29.09
N TYR A 198 10.97 -12.41 28.05
CA TYR A 198 9.76 -11.76 27.53
C TYR A 198 8.46 -12.04 28.32
N GLN A 199 8.52 -12.84 29.39
CA GLN A 199 7.32 -13.31 30.07
C GLN A 199 6.73 -12.38 31.12
N ASP A 200 7.47 -11.36 31.59
CA ASP A 200 7.05 -10.45 32.68
C ASP A 200 7.32 -8.96 32.43
N MET A 201 7.56 -8.53 31.18
CA MET A 201 7.86 -7.14 30.89
C MET A 201 6.59 -6.30 30.71
N ASP A 202 6.39 -5.34 31.61
CA ASP A 202 5.77 -4.06 31.27
C ASP A 202 6.64 -3.42 30.17
N ILE A 203 6.27 -3.61 28.90
CA ILE A 203 7.03 -3.09 27.75
C ILE A 203 6.89 -1.57 27.76
N THR A 204 7.76 -0.91 28.51
CA THR A 204 7.90 0.54 28.46
C THR A 204 8.60 0.85 27.14
N LYS A 205 7.89 1.46 26.21
CA LYS A 205 8.47 1.91 24.96
C LYS A 205 9.47 3.03 25.24
N ASP A 206 10.70 2.90 24.79
CA ASP A 206 11.69 3.97 24.85
C ASP A 206 11.26 5.16 24.01
N TYR A 207 10.42 4.89 23.00
CA TYR A 207 9.84 5.89 22.14
C TYR A 207 8.33 5.63 21.97
N PRO A 208 7.46 6.51 22.48
CA PRO A 208 6.02 6.25 22.54
C PRO A 208 5.28 6.37 21.19
N GLY A 209 5.99 6.84 20.14
CA GLY A 209 5.40 7.17 18.85
C GLY A 209 4.76 8.56 18.82
N MET A 210 4.27 8.95 17.63
CA MET A 210 3.66 10.26 17.42
C MET A 210 2.21 10.31 17.93
N ASP A 211 1.84 11.41 18.57
CA ASP A 211 0.46 11.65 19.05
C ASP A 211 -0.48 12.07 17.89
N ILE A 212 -0.59 11.24 16.89
CA ILE A 212 -1.48 11.43 15.73
C ILE A 212 -2.64 10.44 15.71
N ILE A 213 -2.73 9.53 16.69
CA ILE A 213 -3.80 8.52 16.79
C ILE A 213 -4.91 9.02 17.68
N ARG A 214 -6.15 8.86 17.22
CA ARG A 214 -7.39 9.23 17.92
C ARG A 214 -8.27 8.02 18.13
N GLU A 215 -8.73 7.83 19.36
CA GLU A 215 -9.54 6.66 19.70
C GLU A 215 -10.96 6.77 19.17
N ILE A 216 -11.45 5.69 18.55
CA ILE A 216 -12.86 5.47 18.25
C ILE A 216 -13.47 4.64 19.38
N PRO A 217 -14.40 5.20 20.17
CA PRO A 217 -15.00 4.49 21.29
C PRO A 217 -15.80 3.25 20.87
N LYS A 218 -15.80 2.21 21.69
CA LYS A 218 -16.53 0.94 21.43
C LYS A 218 -18.01 1.17 21.10
N LYS A 219 -18.66 2.16 21.69
CA LYS A 219 -20.07 2.50 21.41
C LYS A 219 -20.30 2.93 19.95
N GLU A 220 -19.32 3.53 19.29
CA GLU A 220 -19.45 3.89 17.88
C GLU A 220 -19.32 2.66 16.95
N LEU A 221 -18.61 1.63 17.37
CA LEU A 221 -18.56 0.35 16.63
C LEU A 221 -19.95 -0.30 16.52
N GLU A 222 -20.81 -0.10 17.49
CA GLU A 222 -22.17 -0.65 17.50
C GLU A 222 -23.05 -0.05 16.41
N LEU A 223 -22.75 1.19 15.98
CA LEU A 223 -23.45 1.82 14.86
C LEU A 223 -23.20 1.08 13.54
N PHE A 224 -22.02 0.46 13.41
CA PHE A 224 -21.63 -0.29 12.22
C PHE A 224 -22.00 -1.78 12.28
N LYS A 225 -22.28 -2.36 13.46
CA LYS A 225 -22.53 -3.79 13.61
C LYS A 225 -23.72 -4.28 12.79
N ASP A 226 -24.80 -3.55 12.77
CA ASP A 226 -26.05 -3.97 12.11
C ASP A 226 -26.34 -3.15 10.84
N LEU A 227 -25.28 -2.63 10.22
CA LEU A 227 -25.43 -1.80 9.03
C LEU A 227 -26.07 -2.56 7.87
N LYS A 228 -25.93 -3.89 7.85
CA LYS A 228 -26.58 -4.75 6.86
C LYS A 228 -28.11 -4.66 6.91
N ASP A 229 -28.67 -4.57 8.11
CA ASP A 229 -30.12 -4.61 8.37
C ASP A 229 -30.73 -3.21 8.53
N LYS A 230 -29.90 -2.15 8.54
CA LYS A 230 -30.33 -0.75 8.63
C LYS A 230 -30.28 -0.09 7.25
N ASN A 231 -31.27 0.70 6.92
CA ASN A 231 -31.29 1.47 5.67
C ASN A 231 -30.29 2.66 5.73
N GLU A 232 -30.02 3.19 6.91
CA GLU A 232 -29.18 4.38 7.10
C GLU A 232 -28.20 4.19 8.26
N LEU A 233 -27.00 4.78 8.12
CA LEU A 233 -26.02 4.90 9.20
C LEU A 233 -26.23 6.24 9.91
N SER A 234 -26.48 6.23 11.21
CA SER A 234 -26.39 7.45 12.02
C SER A 234 -24.93 7.91 12.04
N MET A 235 -24.65 9.11 11.59
CA MET A 235 -23.30 9.65 11.43
C MET A 235 -22.50 9.61 12.73
N PRO A 236 -21.42 8.79 12.83
CA PRO A 236 -20.64 8.66 14.05
C PRO A 236 -19.88 9.94 14.39
N ASN A 237 -19.75 10.24 15.68
CA ASN A 237 -19.13 11.50 16.11
C ASN A 237 -17.63 11.58 15.75
N GLN A 238 -16.89 10.47 15.90
CA GLN A 238 -15.47 10.48 15.54
C GLN A 238 -15.27 10.54 14.01
N LEU A 239 -16.21 10.00 13.22
CA LEU A 239 -16.18 10.17 11.77
C LEU A 239 -16.42 11.64 11.39
N LYS A 240 -17.34 12.35 12.03
CA LYS A 240 -17.52 13.80 11.84
C LYS A 240 -16.24 14.57 12.15
N LYS A 241 -15.63 14.31 13.31
CA LYS A 241 -14.37 14.95 13.71
C LYS A 241 -13.26 14.70 12.70
N SER A 242 -13.14 13.47 12.17
CA SER A 242 -12.14 13.14 11.18
C SER A 242 -12.37 13.85 9.84
N ILE A 243 -13.64 14.08 9.45
CA ILE A 243 -13.99 14.87 8.26
C ILE A 243 -13.72 16.36 8.52
N CYS A 244 -14.09 16.91 9.68
CA CYS A 244 -13.80 18.32 10.02
C CYS A 244 -12.28 18.59 10.01
N TRP A 245 -11.48 17.69 10.58
CA TRP A 245 -10.02 17.77 10.50
C TRP A 245 -9.50 17.71 9.05
N PHE A 246 -10.04 16.81 8.24
CA PHE A 246 -9.72 16.72 6.83
C PHE A 246 -9.99 18.03 6.10
N LEU A 247 -11.18 18.64 6.30
CA LEU A 247 -11.53 19.93 5.69
C LEU A 247 -10.56 21.04 6.07
N CYS A 248 -10.19 21.13 7.36
CA CYS A 248 -9.17 22.07 7.83
C CYS A 248 -7.81 21.81 7.19
N SER A 249 -7.43 20.54 7.05
CA SER A 249 -6.16 20.15 6.42
C SER A 249 -6.12 20.53 4.93
N VAL A 250 -7.23 20.39 4.19
CA VAL A 250 -7.34 20.88 2.81
C VAL A 250 -7.11 22.39 2.75
N CYS A 251 -7.71 23.16 3.68
CA CYS A 251 -7.52 24.60 3.75
C CYS A 251 -6.06 24.96 4.06
N CYS A 252 -5.37 24.24 4.96
CA CYS A 252 -3.95 24.44 5.24
C CYS A 252 -3.11 24.19 3.99
N MET A 253 -3.32 23.08 3.28
CA MET A 253 -2.59 22.75 2.06
C MET A 253 -2.77 23.82 0.98
N ARG A 254 -4.00 24.32 0.79
CA ARG A 254 -4.29 25.43 -0.14
C ARG A 254 -3.63 26.71 0.27
N LEU A 255 -3.64 27.06 1.56
CA LEU A 255 -2.99 28.25 2.09
C LEU A 255 -1.46 28.20 1.90
N TRP A 256 -0.87 27.02 2.01
CA TRP A 256 0.56 26.80 1.75
C TRP A 256 0.90 26.70 0.25
N ASN A 257 -0.07 26.92 -0.64
CA ASN A 257 0.07 26.80 -2.11
C ASN A 257 0.62 25.44 -2.54
N MET A 258 0.18 24.38 -1.88
CA MET A 258 0.50 23.02 -2.30
C MET A 258 -0.50 22.57 -3.37
N ASP A 259 0.02 22.12 -4.52
CA ASP A 259 -0.79 21.67 -5.66
C ASP A 259 -1.05 20.17 -5.65
N LYS A 260 -0.75 19.51 -4.53
CA LYS A 260 -0.94 18.05 -4.37
C LYS A 260 -2.38 17.73 -3.96
N PRO A 261 -2.91 16.58 -4.39
CA PRO A 261 -4.17 16.06 -3.86
C PRO A 261 -4.13 15.91 -2.34
N VAL A 262 -5.27 16.10 -1.69
CA VAL A 262 -5.46 15.89 -0.25
C VAL A 262 -6.54 14.85 -0.05
N SER A 263 -6.22 13.79 0.66
CA SER A 263 -7.12 12.64 0.81
C SER A 263 -7.46 12.33 2.26
N MET A 264 -8.70 11.88 2.43
CA MET A 264 -9.18 11.19 3.62
C MET A 264 -9.57 9.76 3.26
N LEU A 265 -9.16 8.80 4.07
CA LEU A 265 -9.51 7.39 3.91
C LEU A 265 -10.54 6.98 4.96
N VAL A 266 -11.67 6.42 4.52
CA VAL A 266 -12.70 5.82 5.38
C VAL A 266 -12.76 4.32 5.10
N HIS A 267 -12.14 3.53 6.00
CA HIS A 267 -11.98 2.09 5.83
C HIS A 267 -12.68 1.34 6.96
N THR A 268 -13.96 0.98 6.76
CA THR A 268 -14.81 0.44 7.83
C THR A 268 -15.06 -1.07 7.72
N SER A 269 -15.20 -1.60 6.51
CA SER A 269 -15.70 -2.95 6.29
C SER A 269 -15.07 -3.62 5.05
N GLN A 270 -15.33 -4.93 4.88
CA GLN A 270 -15.05 -5.67 3.62
C GLN A 270 -16.20 -5.62 2.64
N LYS A 271 -17.41 -5.34 3.14
CA LYS A 271 -18.64 -5.50 2.37
C LYS A 271 -18.93 -4.25 1.57
N THR A 272 -19.06 -4.42 0.28
CA THR A 272 -19.30 -3.31 -0.66
C THR A 272 -20.59 -2.54 -0.38
N GLU A 273 -21.65 -3.21 0.07
CA GLU A 273 -22.93 -2.59 0.43
C GLU A 273 -22.83 -1.67 1.66
N GLU A 274 -21.91 -1.97 2.58
CA GLU A 274 -21.65 -1.13 3.74
C GLU A 274 -20.89 0.14 3.38
N HIS A 275 -20.03 0.10 2.33
CA HIS A 275 -19.33 1.28 1.83
C HIS A 275 -20.29 2.34 1.30
N GLU A 276 -21.29 1.93 0.53
CA GLU A 276 -22.30 2.82 -0.02
C GLU A 276 -23.11 3.49 1.09
N LYS A 277 -23.51 2.74 2.13
CA LYS A 277 -24.23 3.29 3.29
C LYS A 277 -23.39 4.32 4.07
N VAL A 278 -22.08 4.09 4.17
CA VAL A 278 -21.17 5.07 4.79
C VAL A 278 -21.07 6.33 3.92
N ALA A 279 -20.93 6.17 2.60
CA ALA A 279 -20.88 7.29 1.66
C ALA A 279 -22.17 8.13 1.72
N ILE A 280 -23.33 7.49 1.65
CA ILE A 280 -24.65 8.15 1.78
C ILE A 280 -24.75 8.90 3.12
N SER A 281 -24.27 8.31 4.22
CA SER A 281 -24.27 8.97 5.53
C SER A 281 -23.43 10.25 5.53
N ILE A 282 -22.27 10.23 4.86
CA ILE A 282 -21.41 11.40 4.68
C ILE A 282 -22.13 12.47 3.84
N GLU A 283 -22.74 12.10 2.72
CA GLU A 283 -23.49 13.02 1.86
C GLU A 283 -24.65 13.67 2.61
N GLN A 284 -25.44 12.87 3.34
CA GLN A 284 -26.55 13.36 4.15
C GLN A 284 -26.08 14.32 5.24
N TRP A 285 -24.94 14.05 5.88
CA TRP A 285 -24.38 14.95 6.88
C TRP A 285 -24.00 16.31 6.26
N PHE A 286 -23.31 16.32 5.11
CA PHE A 286 -23.00 17.57 4.41
C PHE A 286 -24.26 18.33 3.99
N LYS A 287 -25.28 17.62 3.46
CA LYS A 287 -26.52 18.21 2.97
C LYS A 287 -27.40 18.78 4.07
N ASN A 288 -27.49 18.06 5.21
CA ASN A 288 -28.46 18.37 6.27
C ASN A 288 -27.86 19.23 7.40
N THR A 289 -26.53 19.38 7.46
CA THR A 289 -25.86 20.21 8.46
C THR A 289 -25.60 21.60 7.88
N GLY A 290 -26.07 22.64 8.54
CA GLY A 290 -25.85 24.02 8.10
C GLY A 290 -24.36 24.37 8.08
N THR A 291 -23.95 25.16 7.09
CA THR A 291 -22.54 25.56 6.87
C THR A 291 -21.89 26.16 8.13
N ASP A 292 -22.58 27.06 8.83
CA ASP A 292 -22.07 27.67 10.07
C ASP A 292 -21.78 26.63 11.16
N LYS A 293 -22.63 25.60 11.28
CA LYS A 293 -22.44 24.54 12.26
C LYS A 293 -21.20 23.67 11.88
N ILE A 294 -21.00 23.38 10.60
CA ILE A 294 -19.80 22.65 10.16
C ILE A 294 -18.55 23.49 10.44
N ILE A 295 -18.59 24.81 10.22
CA ILE A 295 -17.49 25.71 10.52
C ILE A 295 -17.15 25.71 12.02
N ASP A 296 -18.16 25.74 12.89
CA ASP A 296 -17.96 25.70 14.34
C ASP A 296 -17.33 24.35 14.77
N GLU A 297 -17.84 23.22 14.26
CA GLU A 297 -17.27 21.90 14.50
C GLU A 297 -15.81 21.79 13.97
N CYS A 298 -15.52 22.38 12.81
CA CYS A 298 -14.17 22.47 12.26
C CYS A 298 -13.24 23.32 13.12
N ARG A 299 -13.72 24.45 13.65
CA ARG A 299 -12.95 25.31 14.55
C ARG A 299 -12.58 24.56 15.83
N GLU A 300 -13.55 23.93 16.45
CA GLU A 300 -13.33 23.17 17.69
C GLU A 300 -12.25 22.09 17.51
N ILE A 301 -12.36 21.28 16.44
CA ILE A 301 -11.39 20.21 16.21
C ILE A 301 -10.02 20.75 15.80
N PHE A 302 -9.96 21.83 15.01
CA PHE A 302 -8.70 22.43 14.57
C PHE A 302 -7.92 23.00 15.74
N GLU A 303 -8.58 23.80 16.61
CA GLU A 303 -7.95 24.35 17.81
C GLU A 303 -7.48 23.24 18.78
N TYR A 304 -8.28 22.20 18.95
CA TYR A 304 -7.90 21.05 19.77
C TYR A 304 -6.68 20.32 19.22
N GLU A 305 -6.68 19.99 17.93
CA GLU A 305 -5.62 19.18 17.32
C GLU A 305 -4.30 19.94 17.14
N THR A 306 -4.36 21.24 16.85
CA THR A 306 -3.14 22.06 16.69
C THR A 306 -2.46 22.36 18.03
N GLN A 307 -3.23 22.42 19.14
CA GLN A 307 -2.66 22.52 20.48
C GLN A 307 -2.06 21.20 20.97
N ARG A 308 -2.69 20.07 20.58
CA ARG A 308 -2.27 18.74 21.02
C ARG A 308 -1.03 18.21 20.33
N PHE A 309 -0.80 18.61 19.08
CA PHE A 309 0.32 18.14 18.28
C PHE A 309 0.93 19.30 17.49
N SER A 310 1.78 20.05 18.15
CA SER A 310 2.52 21.19 17.61
C SER A 310 3.78 20.74 16.86
N LEU A 311 4.53 21.70 16.26
CA LEU A 311 5.85 21.42 15.70
C LEU A 311 6.84 20.94 16.77
N ASP A 312 6.76 21.50 17.98
CA ASP A 312 7.63 21.09 19.08
C ASP A 312 7.31 19.65 19.53
N ASP A 313 6.02 19.28 19.59
CA ASP A 313 5.61 17.91 19.89
C ASP A 313 6.09 16.95 18.80
N PHE A 314 5.97 17.32 17.52
CA PHE A 314 6.48 16.54 16.41
C PHE A 314 7.99 16.30 16.53
N ARG A 315 8.79 17.34 16.83
CA ARG A 315 10.23 17.22 17.03
C ARG A 315 10.61 16.36 18.22
N ASN A 316 9.90 16.50 19.32
CA ASN A 316 10.11 15.67 20.50
C ASN A 316 9.79 14.20 20.24
N GLN A 317 8.78 13.95 19.41
CA GLN A 317 8.31 12.60 19.08
C GLN A 317 8.98 12.02 17.83
N TYR A 318 9.66 12.81 17.01
CA TYR A 318 10.45 12.36 15.87
C TYR A 318 11.74 13.18 15.73
N PRO A 319 12.67 13.06 16.69
CA PRO A 319 13.87 13.90 16.75
C PRO A 319 14.83 13.69 15.56
N SER A 320 14.82 12.49 14.94
CA SER A 320 15.67 12.17 13.79
C SER A 320 15.10 12.62 12.44
N TYR A 321 13.95 13.29 12.41
CA TYR A 321 13.34 13.72 11.15
C TYR A 321 14.27 14.65 10.35
N GLY A 322 14.54 14.29 9.08
CA GLY A 322 15.64 14.84 8.29
C GLY A 322 15.49 16.30 7.86
N TYR A 323 14.25 16.84 7.75
CA TYR A 323 14.04 18.25 7.38
C TYR A 323 14.15 19.17 8.59
N LYS A 324 14.58 20.43 8.35
CA LYS A 324 14.68 21.46 9.37
C LYS A 324 13.34 22.09 9.69
N ASP A 325 13.26 22.83 10.81
CA ASP A 325 12.01 23.48 11.29
C ASP A 325 11.49 24.53 10.35
N ASP A 326 12.35 25.19 9.59
CA ASP A 326 12.00 26.20 8.59
C ASP A 326 11.48 25.57 7.28
N GLU A 327 11.71 24.28 7.07
CA GLU A 327 11.17 23.51 5.95
C GLU A 327 9.81 22.87 6.25
N ILE A 328 9.37 22.87 7.53
CA ILE A 328 8.09 22.29 7.96
C ILE A 328 7.04 23.39 8.08
N ASN A 329 5.95 23.25 7.36
CA ASN A 329 4.85 24.20 7.42
C ASN A 329 4.19 24.20 8.81
N LYS A 330 4.09 25.38 9.43
CA LYS A 330 3.41 25.59 10.70
C LYS A 330 1.92 25.78 10.49
N TYR A 331 1.12 25.38 11.47
CA TYR A 331 -0.33 25.60 11.41
C TYR A 331 -0.65 27.10 11.26
N PRO A 332 -1.54 27.46 10.32
CA PRO A 332 -2.13 28.79 10.30
C PRO A 332 -3.11 28.97 11.46
N SER A 333 -3.54 30.19 11.70
CA SER A 333 -4.68 30.43 12.59
C SER A 333 -5.99 29.97 11.92
N PHE A 334 -7.00 29.63 12.73
CA PHE A 334 -8.31 29.27 12.17
C PHE A 334 -8.90 30.38 11.31
N SER A 335 -8.73 31.66 11.71
CA SER A 335 -9.19 32.83 10.93
C SER A 335 -8.59 32.92 9.53
N GLN A 336 -7.40 32.36 9.30
CA GLN A 336 -6.78 32.34 7.98
C GLN A 336 -7.36 31.24 7.07
N ILE A 337 -7.78 30.11 7.64
CA ILE A 337 -8.37 29.00 6.89
C ILE A 337 -9.89 29.11 6.72
N GLU A 338 -10.60 29.84 7.59
CA GLU A 338 -12.05 29.96 7.55
C GLU A 338 -12.63 30.45 6.20
N PRO A 339 -12.03 31.43 5.49
CA PRO A 339 -12.51 31.83 4.17
C PRO A 339 -12.44 30.69 3.14
N LEU A 340 -11.35 29.91 3.15
CA LEU A 340 -11.18 28.74 2.29
C LEU A 340 -12.16 27.62 2.64
N LEU A 341 -12.42 27.42 3.92
CA LEU A 341 -13.41 26.46 4.40
C LEU A 341 -14.82 26.83 3.92
N LYS A 342 -15.18 28.13 3.97
CA LYS A 342 -16.45 28.63 3.40
C LYS A 342 -16.52 28.39 1.88
N GLU A 343 -15.44 28.60 1.16
CA GLU A 343 -15.36 28.32 -0.28
C GLU A 343 -15.64 26.83 -0.56
N ILE A 344 -14.95 25.92 0.16
CA ILE A 344 -15.12 24.47 0.02
C ILE A 344 -16.56 24.06 0.31
N LEU A 345 -17.16 24.56 1.41
CA LEU A 345 -18.50 24.19 1.82
C LEU A 345 -19.59 24.77 0.89
N ASN A 346 -19.35 25.92 0.26
CA ASN A 346 -20.25 26.49 -0.74
C ASN A 346 -20.30 25.65 -2.02
N VAL A 347 -19.17 25.09 -2.46
CA VAL A 347 -19.13 24.14 -3.57
C VAL A 347 -19.70 22.81 -3.11
N GLY A 348 -19.39 22.39 -1.88
CA GLY A 348 -19.94 21.21 -1.22
C GLY A 348 -19.25 19.90 -1.60
N LEU A 349 -19.97 18.81 -1.32
CA LEU A 349 -19.55 17.45 -1.63
C LEU A 349 -20.05 17.09 -3.04
N THR A 350 -19.15 16.63 -3.89
CA THR A 350 -19.41 16.30 -5.29
C THR A 350 -18.80 14.93 -5.65
N HIS A 351 -19.03 14.47 -6.86
CA HIS A 351 -18.27 13.40 -7.47
C HIS A 351 -17.29 13.98 -8.51
N ILE A 352 -16.33 13.17 -8.95
CA ILE A 352 -15.51 13.53 -10.10
C ILE A 352 -16.44 13.54 -11.32
N CYS A 353 -16.46 14.63 -12.09
CA CYS A 353 -17.32 14.78 -13.25
C CYS A 353 -16.54 14.47 -14.54
N LEU A 354 -17.23 14.06 -15.57
CA LEU A 354 -16.73 14.05 -16.95
C LEU A 354 -17.08 15.41 -17.56
N ASP A 355 -16.16 16.02 -18.29
CA ASP A 355 -16.42 17.21 -19.09
C ASP A 355 -16.98 16.86 -20.48
N ASP A 356 -17.17 17.85 -21.33
CA ASP A 356 -17.76 17.68 -22.68
C ASP A 356 -16.86 16.85 -23.64
N GLU A 357 -15.59 16.61 -23.27
CA GLU A 357 -14.61 15.82 -24.03
C GLU A 357 -14.41 14.41 -23.43
N ASP A 358 -15.23 14.02 -22.44
CA ASP A 358 -15.12 12.80 -21.64
C ASP A 358 -13.86 12.73 -20.77
N ASP A 359 -13.21 13.87 -20.50
CA ASP A 359 -12.09 13.96 -19.58
C ASP A 359 -12.55 14.22 -18.14
N LEU A 360 -11.72 13.82 -17.15
CA LEU A 360 -12.04 13.97 -15.74
C LEU A 360 -11.87 15.42 -15.26
N SER A 361 -12.95 15.99 -14.75
CA SER A 361 -13.00 17.35 -14.21
C SER A 361 -13.12 17.36 -12.69
N TYR A 362 -12.40 18.27 -12.04
CA TYR A 362 -12.27 18.38 -10.59
C TYR A 362 -12.73 19.73 -10.07
N SER A 363 -13.64 19.69 -9.11
CA SER A 363 -14.18 20.90 -8.45
C SER A 363 -13.25 21.38 -7.32
N ARG A 364 -13.48 22.62 -6.87
CA ARG A 364 -12.82 23.15 -5.66
C ARG A 364 -13.49 22.71 -4.34
N GLY A 365 -14.55 21.94 -4.42
CA GLY A 365 -15.21 21.29 -3.27
C GLY A 365 -14.48 20.02 -2.81
N VAL A 366 -15.24 19.06 -2.32
CA VAL A 366 -14.76 17.75 -1.89
C VAL A 366 -15.33 16.66 -2.79
N HIS A 367 -14.50 15.80 -3.31
CA HIS A 367 -14.92 14.65 -4.12
C HIS A 367 -15.12 13.42 -3.23
N LEU A 368 -16.32 12.87 -3.23
CA LEU A 368 -16.60 11.60 -2.58
C LEU A 368 -16.39 10.45 -3.56
N CYS A 369 -15.49 9.55 -3.20
CA CYS A 369 -15.15 8.38 -4.01
C CYS A 369 -15.50 7.10 -3.23
N VAL A 370 -16.16 6.15 -3.92
CA VAL A 370 -16.42 4.80 -3.37
C VAL A 370 -15.61 3.80 -4.17
N ASP A 371 -14.51 3.32 -3.60
CA ASP A 371 -13.63 2.37 -4.27
C ASP A 371 -13.85 0.95 -3.76
N ASN A 372 -14.53 0.14 -4.58
CA ASN A 372 -14.79 -1.26 -4.32
C ASN A 372 -14.81 -2.08 -5.62
N CYS A 373 -14.77 -3.42 -5.49
CA CYS A 373 -14.69 -4.31 -6.65
C CYS A 373 -15.97 -4.39 -7.51
N LYS A 374 -17.11 -3.89 -7.03
CA LYS A 374 -18.38 -3.86 -7.78
C LYS A 374 -18.56 -2.57 -8.57
N ASN A 375 -17.80 -1.54 -8.22
CA ASN A 375 -17.95 -0.24 -8.85
C ASN A 375 -17.22 -0.19 -10.20
N ASN A 376 -17.97 0.02 -11.27
CA ASN A 376 -17.43 0.09 -12.64
C ASN A 376 -16.79 1.46 -12.97
N GLY A 377 -16.73 2.37 -12.01
CA GLY A 377 -16.15 3.70 -12.18
C GLY A 377 -17.19 4.77 -12.49
N ILE A 378 -18.30 4.45 -13.08
CA ILE A 378 -19.39 5.39 -13.42
C ILE A 378 -20.66 4.95 -12.70
N ASN A 379 -21.37 5.88 -12.04
CA ASN A 379 -22.65 5.64 -11.38
C ASN A 379 -23.83 5.76 -12.37
N GLU A 380 -25.08 5.55 -11.90
CA GLU A 380 -26.29 5.65 -12.71
C GLU A 380 -26.52 7.06 -13.29
N ASP A 381 -25.98 8.09 -12.64
CA ASP A 381 -26.05 9.49 -13.10
C ASP A 381 -24.91 9.88 -14.06
N GLY A 382 -24.07 8.93 -14.47
CA GLY A 382 -22.93 9.15 -15.38
C GLY A 382 -21.70 9.77 -14.74
N MET A 383 -21.66 9.89 -13.39
CA MET A 383 -20.52 10.46 -12.68
C MET A 383 -19.48 9.40 -12.32
N HIS A 384 -18.20 9.78 -12.36
CA HIS A 384 -17.09 8.91 -11.99
C HIS A 384 -16.95 8.84 -10.45
N VAL A 385 -17.13 7.65 -9.89
CA VAL A 385 -17.17 7.45 -8.42
C VAL A 385 -15.94 6.75 -7.86
N ARG A 386 -15.02 6.27 -8.69
CA ARG A 386 -13.74 5.71 -8.25
C ARG A 386 -12.72 6.81 -8.02
N LEU A 387 -11.76 6.52 -7.14
CA LEU A 387 -10.64 7.43 -6.94
C LEU A 387 -9.76 7.49 -8.19
N THR A 388 -9.66 8.67 -8.75
CA THR A 388 -8.70 9.00 -9.81
C THR A 388 -8.15 10.37 -9.50
N TYR A 389 -6.83 10.50 -9.43
CA TYR A 389 -6.18 11.77 -9.18
C TYR A 389 -5.98 12.53 -10.50
N PRO A 390 -5.94 13.88 -10.46
CA PRO A 390 -5.58 14.67 -11.62
C PRO A 390 -4.20 14.30 -12.16
N SER A 391 -4.10 14.14 -13.46
CA SER A 391 -2.81 13.93 -14.16
C SER A 391 -2.01 15.22 -14.31
N GLU A 392 -2.70 16.35 -14.26
CA GLU A 392 -2.13 17.69 -14.43
C GLU A 392 -2.29 18.52 -13.15
N ASN A 393 -1.43 19.54 -13.01
CA ASN A 393 -1.52 20.48 -11.92
C ASN A 393 -2.75 21.40 -12.10
N LEU A 394 -3.68 21.33 -11.16
CA LEU A 394 -4.91 22.14 -11.18
C LEU A 394 -4.72 23.58 -10.65
N GLY A 395 -3.53 23.90 -10.12
CA GLY A 395 -3.28 25.18 -9.43
C GLY A 395 -3.94 25.28 -8.05
N PHE A 396 -4.45 24.18 -7.52
CA PHE A 396 -4.98 24.05 -6.16
C PHE A 396 -4.97 22.60 -5.68
N SER A 397 -4.93 22.39 -4.37
CA SER A 397 -5.07 21.06 -3.77
C SER A 397 -6.50 20.56 -3.92
N SER A 398 -6.70 19.53 -4.76
CA SER A 398 -7.98 18.82 -4.91
C SER A 398 -8.24 17.93 -3.68
N ALA A 399 -9.48 17.82 -3.25
CA ALA A 399 -9.86 17.17 -1.99
C ALA A 399 -10.69 15.91 -2.24
N PHE A 400 -10.32 14.78 -1.60
CA PHE A 400 -10.97 13.49 -1.79
C PHE A 400 -11.30 12.81 -0.45
N ILE A 401 -12.56 12.41 -0.28
CA ILE A 401 -12.98 11.45 0.75
C ILE A 401 -13.16 10.10 0.05
N VAL A 402 -12.38 9.12 0.45
CA VAL A 402 -12.35 7.80 -0.18
C VAL A 402 -12.91 6.77 0.77
N VAL A 403 -14.06 6.22 0.44
CA VAL A 403 -14.71 5.14 1.19
C VAL A 403 -14.46 3.82 0.46
N GLY A 404 -13.92 2.83 1.17
CA GLY A 404 -13.68 1.55 0.51
C GLY A 404 -13.17 0.44 1.41
N GLY A 405 -12.85 -0.67 0.77
CA GLY A 405 -12.48 -1.93 1.41
C GLY A 405 -11.14 -2.49 0.95
N ALA A 406 -11.14 -3.75 0.54
CA ALA A 406 -9.93 -4.49 0.18
C ALA A 406 -9.16 -3.91 -1.02
N THR A 407 -9.83 -3.22 -1.94
CA THR A 407 -9.19 -2.53 -3.07
C THR A 407 -8.23 -1.42 -2.61
N LEU A 408 -8.54 -0.77 -1.49
CA LEU A 408 -7.71 0.29 -0.90
C LEU A 408 -6.50 -0.24 -0.15
N SER A 409 -6.49 -1.50 0.25
CA SER A 409 -5.37 -2.08 0.99
C SER A 409 -4.17 -2.41 0.10
N ARG A 410 -4.36 -2.58 -1.21
CA ARG A 410 -3.32 -3.01 -2.14
C ARG A 410 -3.40 -2.28 -3.46
N GLY A 411 -2.25 -1.82 -3.91
CA GLY A 411 -2.04 -1.36 -5.28
C GLY A 411 -2.60 0.01 -5.64
N LEU A 412 -3.38 0.66 -4.78
CA LEU A 412 -3.82 2.03 -5.00
C LEU A 412 -2.98 2.97 -4.12
N THR A 413 -2.32 3.94 -4.72
CA THR A 413 -1.63 4.99 -3.99
C THR A 413 -2.66 6.00 -3.49
N ILE A 414 -2.68 6.29 -2.18
CA ILE A 414 -3.50 7.36 -1.62
C ILE A 414 -2.60 8.58 -1.44
N GLU A 415 -2.73 9.54 -2.35
CA GLU A 415 -1.92 10.75 -2.33
C GLU A 415 -2.41 11.74 -1.28
N GLY A 416 -1.47 12.43 -0.61
CA GLY A 416 -1.81 13.47 0.36
C GLY A 416 -2.72 13.02 1.50
N LEU A 417 -2.56 11.79 2.02
CA LEU A 417 -3.40 11.26 3.08
C LEU A 417 -3.15 12.00 4.41
N VAL A 418 -4.12 12.80 4.82
CA VAL A 418 -4.08 13.61 6.05
C VAL A 418 -5.06 13.13 7.13
N SER A 419 -6.10 12.40 6.76
CA SER A 419 -7.10 11.88 7.70
C SER A 419 -7.46 10.45 7.37
N THR A 420 -7.49 9.59 8.38
CA THR A 420 -7.89 8.18 8.20
C THR A 420 -8.87 7.80 9.29
N TYR A 421 -10.02 7.26 8.90
CA TYR A 421 -11.00 6.64 9.81
C TYR A 421 -10.99 5.13 9.55
N PHE A 422 -10.44 4.36 10.52
CA PHE A 422 -10.12 2.95 10.33
C PHE A 422 -10.80 2.06 11.38
N LEU A 423 -11.73 1.23 10.94
CA LEU A 423 -12.46 0.26 11.78
C LEU A 423 -12.24 -1.19 11.37
N ARG A 424 -11.45 -1.39 10.32
CA ARG A 424 -11.24 -2.72 9.78
C ARG A 424 -10.51 -3.62 10.76
N THR A 425 -11.07 -4.80 11.00
CA THR A 425 -10.41 -5.87 11.76
C THR A 425 -9.89 -6.94 10.80
N VAL A 426 -8.67 -7.40 11.01
CA VAL A 426 -8.02 -8.46 10.24
C VAL A 426 -7.26 -9.38 11.18
N LYS A 427 -7.27 -10.67 10.90
CA LYS A 427 -6.55 -11.67 11.71
C LYS A 427 -5.10 -11.88 11.26
N GLN A 428 -4.76 -11.50 10.02
CA GLN A 428 -3.43 -11.72 9.44
C GLN A 428 -2.58 -10.45 9.56
N ALA A 429 -1.39 -10.58 10.14
CA ALA A 429 -0.42 -9.51 10.36
C ALA A 429 -0.07 -8.75 9.07
N ASP A 430 0.34 -9.49 8.02
CA ASP A 430 0.70 -8.92 6.72
C ASP A 430 -0.44 -8.06 6.15
N THR A 431 -1.66 -8.59 6.20
CA THR A 431 -2.83 -7.88 5.69
C THR A 431 -3.13 -6.61 6.48
N LEU A 432 -2.98 -6.63 7.82
CA LEU A 432 -3.21 -5.46 8.65
C LEU A 432 -2.17 -4.37 8.36
N MET A 433 -0.89 -4.74 8.27
CA MET A 433 0.18 -3.79 7.93
C MET A 433 0.00 -3.15 6.55
N GLN A 434 -0.41 -3.93 5.55
CA GLN A 434 -0.70 -3.44 4.20
C GLN A 434 -1.90 -2.46 4.14
N MET A 435 -2.80 -2.52 5.11
CA MET A 435 -3.90 -1.56 5.26
C MET A 435 -3.46 -0.22 5.85
N GLY A 436 -2.26 -0.14 6.42
CA GLY A 436 -1.65 1.06 6.97
C GLY A 436 -1.25 2.07 5.90
N ARG A 437 -2.21 2.60 5.15
CA ARG A 437 -1.96 3.56 4.05
C ARG A 437 -1.43 4.91 4.53
N TRP A 438 -1.43 5.15 5.84
CA TRP A 438 -0.82 6.32 6.48
C TRP A 438 0.70 6.24 6.60
N PHE A 439 1.34 5.10 6.35
CA PHE A 439 2.79 5.01 6.23
C PHE A 439 3.26 5.70 4.95
N GLY A 440 4.42 6.39 5.02
CA GLY A 440 4.99 7.05 3.83
C GLY A 440 5.62 8.40 4.11
N TYR A 441 5.98 9.11 3.05
CA TYR A 441 6.58 10.44 3.12
C TYR A 441 5.51 11.53 3.19
N ARG A 442 5.76 12.59 4.00
CA ARG A 442 4.78 13.65 4.31
C ARG A 442 5.34 15.06 4.12
N LYS A 443 6.35 15.22 3.24
CA LYS A 443 7.02 16.50 3.03
C LYS A 443 6.05 17.62 2.70
N GLY A 444 6.09 18.68 3.52
CA GLY A 444 5.28 19.88 3.40
C GLY A 444 3.93 19.83 4.14
N TYR A 445 3.53 18.63 4.67
CA TYR A 445 2.31 18.48 5.46
C TYR A 445 2.48 17.52 6.66
N GLU A 446 3.68 17.51 7.23
CA GLU A 446 4.11 16.61 8.31
C GLU A 446 3.20 16.66 9.52
N LEU A 447 2.67 17.83 9.84
CA LEU A 447 1.84 18.05 11.01
C LEU A 447 0.36 17.67 10.81
N LEU A 448 -0.10 17.45 9.56
CA LEU A 448 -1.51 17.21 9.25
C LEU A 448 -2.01 15.77 9.48
N PRO A 449 -1.23 14.69 9.34
CA PRO A 449 -1.76 13.33 9.46
C PRO A 449 -2.44 13.06 10.79
N ARG A 450 -3.66 12.50 10.76
CA ARG A 450 -4.39 11.97 11.92
C ARG A 450 -5.06 10.66 11.57
N ILE A 451 -5.09 9.75 12.54
CA ILE A 451 -5.62 8.39 12.36
C ILE A 451 -6.62 8.10 13.46
N TRP A 452 -7.88 7.92 13.08
CA TRP A 452 -8.92 7.45 13.98
C TRP A 452 -9.01 5.93 13.91
N MET A 453 -8.80 5.25 15.03
CA MET A 453 -8.91 3.78 15.14
C MET A 453 -9.34 3.37 16.54
N THR A 454 -9.73 2.11 16.69
CA THR A 454 -10.04 1.57 18.02
C THR A 454 -8.77 1.29 18.80
N GLU A 455 -8.86 1.30 20.14
CA GLU A 455 -7.73 0.92 21.01
C GLU A 455 -7.19 -0.47 20.68
N ASN A 456 -8.07 -1.44 20.42
CA ASN A 456 -7.65 -2.79 20.02
C ASN A 456 -6.85 -2.79 18.72
N THR A 457 -7.24 -1.99 17.73
CA THR A 457 -6.51 -1.88 16.47
C THR A 457 -5.16 -1.20 16.68
N LYS A 458 -5.10 -0.18 17.53
CA LYS A 458 -3.85 0.49 17.90
C LYS A 458 -2.87 -0.49 18.53
N LEU A 459 -3.31 -1.28 19.52
CA LEU A 459 -2.48 -2.31 20.16
C LEU A 459 -1.96 -3.36 19.15
N GLN A 460 -2.79 -3.74 18.16
CA GLN A 460 -2.35 -4.64 17.09
C GLN A 460 -1.23 -4.02 16.23
N PHE A 461 -1.33 -2.74 15.86
CA PHE A 461 -0.28 -2.06 15.12
C PHE A 461 0.99 -1.82 15.95
N GLU A 462 0.85 -1.56 17.25
CA GLU A 462 1.98 -1.48 18.18
C GLU A 462 2.75 -2.80 18.25
N PHE A 463 2.03 -3.90 18.39
CA PHE A 463 2.63 -5.24 18.34
C PHE A 463 3.32 -5.52 17.00
N LEU A 464 2.69 -5.16 15.88
CA LEU A 464 3.29 -5.35 14.56
C LEU A 464 4.50 -4.44 14.31
N SER A 465 4.52 -3.24 14.88
CA SER A 465 5.69 -2.36 14.86
C SER A 465 6.88 -3.00 15.55
N LEU A 466 6.64 -3.61 16.73
CA LEU A 466 7.64 -4.34 17.46
C LEU A 466 8.16 -5.55 16.68
N LEU A 467 7.24 -6.32 16.09
CA LEU A 467 7.59 -7.48 15.28
C LEU A 467 8.43 -7.10 14.04
N ASP A 468 8.12 -5.97 13.38
CA ASP A 468 8.91 -5.45 12.26
C ASP A 468 10.33 -5.07 12.71
N GLN A 469 10.44 -4.44 13.87
CA GLN A 469 11.72 -4.09 14.47
C GLN A 469 12.56 -5.33 14.76
N GLU A 470 12.02 -6.31 15.50
CA GLU A 470 12.70 -7.56 15.80
C GLU A 470 13.20 -8.26 14.53
N LEU A 471 12.35 -8.35 13.51
CA LEU A 471 12.74 -8.99 12.24
C LEU A 471 13.88 -8.24 11.55
N ARG A 472 13.89 -6.91 11.58
CA ARG A 472 14.97 -6.09 11.01
C ARG A 472 16.29 -6.29 11.77
N ASP A 473 16.23 -6.37 13.08
CA ASP A 473 17.39 -6.60 13.93
C ASP A 473 17.97 -8.02 13.73
N GLU A 474 17.11 -9.01 13.62
CA GLU A 474 17.52 -10.40 13.30
C GLU A 474 18.19 -10.48 11.91
N ILE A 475 17.63 -9.81 10.89
CA ILE A 475 18.24 -9.75 9.55
C ILE A 475 19.60 -9.05 9.59
N LYS A 476 19.75 -7.99 10.38
CA LYS A 476 21.01 -7.27 10.56
C LYS A 476 22.05 -8.16 11.25
N GLU A 477 21.65 -8.87 12.30
CA GLU A 477 22.53 -9.80 13.02
C GLU A 477 22.99 -10.95 12.13
N MET A 478 22.09 -11.56 11.37
CA MET A 478 22.40 -12.59 10.37
C MET A 478 23.46 -12.11 9.37
N LYS A 479 23.30 -10.87 8.86
CA LYS A 479 24.25 -10.25 7.94
C LYS A 479 25.63 -10.02 8.59
N ILE A 480 25.66 -9.56 9.82
CA ILE A 480 26.92 -9.36 10.58
C ILE A 480 27.65 -10.69 10.78
N LYS A 481 26.92 -11.78 11.06
CA LYS A 481 27.47 -13.13 11.22
C LYS A 481 27.87 -13.78 9.90
N GLY A 482 27.56 -13.16 8.74
CA GLY A 482 27.85 -13.72 7.42
C GLY A 482 27.07 -15.01 7.10
N GLN A 483 25.91 -15.20 7.75
CA GLN A 483 25.07 -16.38 7.59
C GLN A 483 23.99 -16.15 6.52
N THR A 484 23.60 -17.24 5.87
CA THR A 484 22.41 -17.22 4.97
C THR A 484 21.13 -17.42 5.79
N PRO A 485 19.97 -17.00 5.27
CA PRO A 485 18.70 -17.24 5.95
C PRO A 485 18.42 -18.72 6.23
N LYS A 486 18.89 -19.59 5.35
CA LYS A 486 18.79 -21.05 5.55
C LYS A 486 19.60 -21.56 6.75
N GLU A 487 20.74 -20.94 7.02
CA GLU A 487 21.63 -21.32 8.13
C GLU A 487 21.21 -20.67 9.46
N TYR A 488 20.67 -19.46 9.38
CA TYR A 488 20.32 -18.67 10.56
C TYR A 488 18.95 -19.03 11.14
N ALA A 489 17.96 -19.32 10.29
CA ALA A 489 16.58 -19.56 10.67
C ALA A 489 16.06 -18.51 11.68
N PRO A 490 15.63 -17.33 11.25
CA PRO A 490 15.22 -16.23 12.12
C PRO A 490 14.23 -16.68 13.19
N ARG A 491 14.50 -16.33 14.45
CA ARG A 491 13.63 -16.62 15.59
C ARG A 491 12.93 -15.34 15.99
N ILE A 492 11.62 -15.34 15.88
CA ILE A 492 10.80 -14.24 16.38
C ILE A 492 10.05 -14.76 17.59
N SER A 493 10.08 -13.99 18.67
CA SER A 493 9.29 -14.31 19.86
C SER A 493 7.81 -14.22 19.54
N SER A 494 7.08 -15.31 19.82
CA SER A 494 5.64 -15.45 19.63
C SER A 494 4.84 -14.95 20.82
#